data_202fefc6e901bbcdef9b93761ecad0d1
#
_entry.id   202fefc6e901bbcdef9b93761ecad0d1
#
_cell.length_a   1.000
_cell.length_b   1.000
_cell.length_c   1.000
_cell.angle_alpha   90.00
_cell.angle_beta   90.00
_cell.angle_gamma   90.00
#
_symmetry.space_group_name_H-M   'P 1'
#
loop_
_entity.id
_entity.type
_entity.pdbx_description
1 polymer ?
#
loop_
_entity_poly.entity_id
_entity_poly.type
_entity_poly.pdbx_seq_one_letter_code
_entity_poly.pdbx_strand_id
1 'polypeptide(L)'
;MKFGLVVTGLLGVCLSLSAVATTLKLSPDIELLVVDGKQMTGSLLKGADSLELNGGQHQLLFKVSKPLHVATQPPSLYTSPLMLVAFNSHNVSAVAIKLPPIDSQQDGQRFEQQQNYQVIDQQGKALPAKRDILLITPPYANERLEKTVADYNRQPHPAAVPAFASQSANDQDNLSPGKPWRTP
;
A
#
# COMPACT_ATOMS: atom_id res chain seq x y z
N MET A 1 -3.07 -6.10 70.11
CA MET A 1 -3.69 -6.35 68.81
C MET A 1 -3.23 -5.23 67.85
N LYS A 2 -2.32 -5.49 66.97
CA LYS A 2 -1.80 -4.53 65.98
C LYS A 2 -2.07 -5.11 64.62
N PHE A 3 -3.03 -4.56 63.88
CA PHE A 3 -3.32 -4.90 62.50
C PHE A 3 -2.31 -4.19 61.59
N GLY A 4 -1.40 -4.95 60.99
CA GLY A 4 -0.52 -4.45 59.96
C GLY A 4 -1.24 -4.41 58.60
N LEU A 5 -1.40 -3.22 58.05
CA LEU A 5 -1.96 -3.00 56.73
C LEU A 5 -0.85 -3.22 55.67
N VAL A 6 -0.92 -4.32 54.96
CA VAL A 6 -0.02 -4.60 53.81
C VAL A 6 -0.62 -3.93 52.59
N VAL A 7 -0.06 -2.79 52.18
CA VAL A 7 -0.38 -2.15 50.93
C VAL A 7 0.47 -2.79 49.83
N THR A 8 -0.13 -3.69 49.07
CA THR A 8 0.50 -4.29 47.90
C THR A 8 0.37 -3.32 46.73
N GLY A 9 1.41 -2.52 46.49
CA GLY A 9 1.50 -1.65 45.33
C GLY A 9 1.65 -2.47 44.04
N LEU A 10 0.58 -2.54 43.25
CA LEU A 10 0.60 -3.12 41.91
C LEU A 10 1.28 -2.13 40.95
N LEU A 11 2.57 -2.33 40.70
CA LEU A 11 3.34 -1.54 39.75
C LEU A 11 2.92 -1.98 38.34
N GLY A 12 1.96 -1.26 37.74
CA GLY A 12 1.57 -1.43 36.33
C GLY A 12 2.69 -0.95 35.41
N VAL A 13 3.46 -1.88 34.86
CA VAL A 13 4.42 -1.60 33.81
C VAL A 13 3.63 -1.36 32.52
N CYS A 14 3.38 -0.10 32.17
CA CYS A 14 2.90 0.28 30.84
C CYS A 14 4.02 0.04 29.84
N LEU A 15 4.00 -1.10 29.16
CA LEU A 15 4.81 -1.35 27.96
C LEU A 15 4.27 -0.45 26.85
N SER A 16 4.86 0.72 26.71
CA SER A 16 4.62 1.59 25.55
C SER A 16 5.21 0.87 24.33
N LEU A 17 4.36 0.21 23.55
CA LEU A 17 4.70 -0.27 22.23
C LEU A 17 4.90 0.98 21.36
N SER A 18 6.15 1.42 21.23
CA SER A 18 6.51 2.46 20.26
C SER A 18 6.24 1.88 18.87
N ALA A 19 5.17 2.33 18.24
CA ALA A 19 4.93 2.06 16.83
C ALA A 19 6.05 2.77 16.05
N VAL A 20 7.00 2.01 15.54
CA VAL A 20 8.07 2.55 14.70
C VAL A 20 7.44 2.84 13.33
N ALA A 21 7.34 4.12 12.99
CA ALA A 21 6.94 4.53 11.65
C ALA A 21 8.01 4.09 10.62
N THR A 22 7.57 3.69 9.46
CA THR A 22 8.42 3.30 8.32
C THR A 22 8.22 4.29 7.19
N THR A 23 9.28 4.88 6.67
CA THR A 23 9.20 5.80 5.54
C THR A 23 9.22 5.01 4.23
N LEU A 24 8.15 5.07 3.44
CA LEU A 24 8.12 4.59 2.05
C LEU A 24 8.71 5.66 1.14
N LYS A 25 9.88 5.40 0.56
CA LYS A 25 10.48 6.27 -0.45
C LYS A 25 9.79 6.08 -1.79
N LEU A 26 9.39 7.17 -2.43
CA LEU A 26 8.70 7.17 -3.70
C LEU A 26 9.68 7.35 -4.85
N SER A 27 9.46 6.60 -5.95
CA SER A 27 10.18 6.76 -7.21
C SER A 27 9.30 7.53 -8.20
N PRO A 28 9.85 8.43 -9.02
CA PRO A 28 9.07 9.15 -10.03
C PRO A 28 8.46 8.21 -11.10
N ASP A 29 9.04 7.03 -11.29
CA ASP A 29 8.53 6.02 -12.23
C ASP A 29 7.38 5.18 -11.65
N ILE A 30 7.04 5.35 -10.37
CA ILE A 30 6.01 4.57 -9.66
C ILE A 30 4.85 5.48 -9.29
N GLU A 31 3.68 5.18 -9.84
CA GLU A 31 2.43 5.80 -9.43
C GLU A 31 1.73 4.91 -8.41
N LEU A 32 1.70 5.37 -7.16
CA LEU A 32 1.05 4.68 -6.04
C LEU A 32 -0.45 4.99 -6.07
N LEU A 33 -1.28 3.95 -6.03
CA LEU A 33 -2.73 4.06 -6.20
C LEU A 33 -3.51 3.73 -4.93
N VAL A 34 -3.13 2.65 -4.24
CA VAL A 34 -3.75 2.23 -2.97
C VAL A 34 -2.65 1.82 -1.99
N VAL A 35 -2.76 2.25 -0.75
CA VAL A 35 -1.87 1.89 0.36
C VAL A 35 -2.72 1.35 1.49
N ASP A 36 -2.47 0.13 1.92
CA ASP A 36 -3.15 -0.52 3.05
C ASP A 36 -4.69 -0.43 2.95
N GLY A 37 -5.21 -0.66 1.73
CA GLY A 37 -6.63 -0.61 1.41
C GLY A 37 -7.20 0.81 1.25
N LYS A 38 -6.41 1.88 1.37
CA LYS A 38 -6.85 3.26 1.17
C LYS A 38 -6.30 3.83 -0.13
N GLN A 39 -7.18 4.44 -0.90
CA GLN A 39 -6.77 5.09 -2.14
C GLN A 39 -5.92 6.33 -1.88
N MET A 40 -4.88 6.45 -2.68
CA MET A 40 -4.02 7.63 -2.70
C MET A 40 -4.56 8.62 -3.74
N THR A 41 -5.08 9.74 -3.28
CA THR A 41 -5.49 10.82 -4.18
C THR A 41 -4.28 11.59 -4.67
N GLY A 42 -4.23 11.93 -5.96
CA GLY A 42 -3.06 12.57 -6.58
C GLY A 42 -2.60 13.89 -5.94
N SER A 43 -3.45 14.55 -5.14
CA SER A 43 -3.08 15.74 -4.38
C SER A 43 -2.19 15.44 -3.17
N LEU A 44 -2.30 14.25 -2.56
CA LEU A 44 -1.52 13.85 -1.40
C LEU A 44 -0.08 13.44 -1.75
N LEU A 45 0.13 12.93 -2.97
CA LEU A 45 1.43 12.45 -3.43
C LEU A 45 2.13 13.40 -4.40
N LYS A 46 1.46 14.48 -4.84
CA LYS A 46 2.03 15.40 -5.83
C LYS A 46 3.20 16.17 -5.25
N GLY A 47 4.41 15.79 -5.65
CA GLY A 47 5.67 16.39 -5.16
C GLY A 47 6.14 15.84 -3.81
N ALA A 48 5.55 14.76 -3.31
CA ALA A 48 6.06 14.07 -2.14
C ALA A 48 7.17 13.09 -2.54
N ASP A 49 8.29 13.14 -1.84
CA ASP A 49 9.41 12.19 -2.02
C ASP A 49 9.25 10.93 -1.16
N SER A 50 8.31 10.95 -0.22
CA SER A 50 8.07 9.84 0.70
C SER A 50 6.67 9.88 1.32
N LEU A 51 6.26 8.73 1.85
CA LEU A 51 5.03 8.53 2.61
C LEU A 51 5.36 7.79 3.92
N GLU A 52 4.83 8.27 5.04
CA GLU A 52 4.97 7.56 6.32
C GLU A 52 3.95 6.44 6.44
N LEU A 53 4.43 5.24 6.75
CA LEU A 53 3.64 4.05 7.04
C LEU A 53 3.75 3.71 8.53
N ASN A 54 2.71 3.13 9.10
CA ASN A 54 2.81 2.51 10.42
C ASN A 54 3.72 1.28 10.34
N GLY A 55 4.35 0.87 11.46
CA GLY A 55 5.10 -0.38 11.46
C GLY A 55 4.19 -1.60 11.30
N GLY A 56 4.59 -2.59 10.51
CA GLY A 56 3.86 -3.85 10.36
C GLY A 56 3.60 -4.28 8.94
N GLN A 57 2.47 -4.95 8.73
CA GLN A 57 2.06 -5.46 7.42
C GLN A 57 1.52 -4.35 6.52
N HIS A 58 1.99 -4.33 5.27
CA HIS A 58 1.59 -3.37 4.26
C HIS A 58 1.18 -4.05 2.97
N GLN A 59 0.32 -3.35 2.22
CA GLN A 59 -0.05 -3.72 0.85
C GLN A 59 -0.08 -2.45 0.00
N LEU A 60 0.63 -2.48 -1.13
CA LEU A 60 0.66 -1.37 -2.08
C LEU A 60 0.11 -1.83 -3.42
N LEU A 61 -0.82 -1.05 -3.96
CA LEU A 61 -1.23 -1.12 -5.36
C LEU A 61 -0.58 0.03 -6.10
N PHE A 62 0.17 -0.26 -7.14
CA PHE A 62 0.89 0.73 -7.94
C PHE A 62 0.96 0.32 -9.40
N LYS A 63 1.31 1.27 -10.26
CA LYS A 63 1.75 1.01 -11.63
C LYS A 63 3.09 1.70 -11.88
N VAL A 64 3.84 1.16 -12.82
CA VAL A 64 5.07 1.77 -13.32
C VAL A 64 4.73 2.58 -14.57
N SER A 65 5.18 3.83 -14.61
CA SER A 65 4.99 4.72 -15.75
C SER A 65 6.32 5.38 -16.06
N LYS A 66 6.99 4.91 -17.12
CA LYS A 66 8.36 5.33 -17.43
C LYS A 66 8.51 5.83 -18.86
N PRO A 67 9.01 7.06 -19.07
CA PRO A 67 9.39 7.53 -20.41
C PRO A 67 10.55 6.69 -20.96
N LEU A 68 10.38 6.20 -22.19
CA LEU A 68 11.42 5.46 -22.92
C LEU A 68 12.02 6.36 -23.99
N HIS A 69 13.35 6.44 -24.00
CA HIS A 69 14.11 7.22 -24.95
C HIS A 69 15.02 6.27 -25.75
N VAL A 70 14.56 5.82 -26.90
CA VAL A 70 15.38 5.02 -27.83
C VAL A 70 15.87 5.97 -28.91
N ALA A 71 17.19 6.04 -29.11
CA ALA A 71 17.84 7.03 -29.98
C ALA A 71 17.32 7.10 -31.43
N THR A 72 16.68 6.04 -31.91
CA THR A 72 16.15 5.94 -33.30
C THR A 72 14.63 5.95 -33.38
N GLN A 73 13.93 6.14 -32.26
CA GLN A 73 12.47 6.08 -32.19
C GLN A 73 11.89 7.33 -31.49
N PRO A 74 10.66 7.74 -31.82
CA PRO A 74 9.98 8.78 -31.08
C PRO A 74 9.89 8.41 -29.57
N PRO A 75 9.94 9.39 -28.65
CA PRO A 75 9.71 9.17 -27.25
C PRO A 75 8.41 8.41 -27.03
N SER A 76 8.46 7.35 -26.26
CA SER A 76 7.29 6.53 -25.91
C SER A 76 7.15 6.40 -24.41
N LEU A 77 5.95 6.08 -23.93
CA LEU A 77 5.68 5.84 -22.51
C LEU A 77 5.43 4.33 -22.31
N TYR A 78 6.20 3.72 -21.44
CA TYR A 78 5.87 2.41 -20.89
C TYR A 78 4.92 2.58 -19.70
N THR A 79 3.86 1.79 -19.66
CA THR A 79 2.94 1.72 -18.52
C THR A 79 2.66 0.26 -18.19
N SER A 80 2.95 -0.15 -16.97
CA SER A 80 2.70 -1.51 -16.51
C SER A 80 1.21 -1.77 -16.22
N PRO A 81 0.79 -3.04 -16.12
CA PRO A 81 -0.42 -3.42 -15.39
C PRO A 81 -0.39 -2.92 -13.95
N LEU A 82 -1.54 -3.07 -13.26
CA LEU A 82 -1.61 -2.78 -11.83
C LEU A 82 -0.89 -3.86 -11.02
N MET A 83 0.20 -3.47 -10.36
CA MET A 83 1.04 -4.34 -9.56
C MET A 83 0.61 -4.29 -8.10
N LEU A 84 0.46 -5.44 -7.48
CA LEU A 84 0.11 -5.55 -6.06
C LEU A 84 1.26 -6.20 -5.30
N VAL A 85 1.70 -5.59 -4.21
CA VAL A 85 2.75 -6.13 -3.35
C VAL A 85 2.36 -6.06 -1.88
N ALA A 86 2.56 -7.17 -1.17
CA ALA A 86 2.40 -7.24 0.28
C ALA A 86 3.74 -7.58 0.94
N PHE A 87 4.10 -6.85 1.99
CA PHE A 87 5.35 -7.02 2.74
C PHE A 87 5.15 -6.63 4.21
N ASN A 88 6.15 -6.92 5.03
CA ASN A 88 6.16 -6.50 6.44
C ASN A 88 7.36 -5.59 6.68
N SER A 89 7.11 -4.41 7.26
CA SER A 89 8.13 -3.40 7.59
C SER A 89 8.56 -3.43 9.06
N HIS A 90 8.25 -4.50 9.79
CA HIS A 90 8.62 -4.59 11.20
C HIS A 90 10.14 -4.44 11.40
N ASN A 91 10.56 -3.52 12.26
CA ASN A 91 11.96 -3.16 12.51
C ASN A 91 12.70 -2.55 11.30
N VAL A 92 11.98 -1.99 10.33
CA VAL A 92 12.57 -1.31 9.17
C VAL A 92 12.18 0.17 9.20
N SER A 93 13.15 1.06 9.14
CA SER A 93 12.92 2.50 9.22
C SER A 93 12.54 3.13 7.88
N ALA A 94 12.97 2.53 6.77
CA ALA A 94 12.58 2.97 5.44
C ALA A 94 12.51 1.79 4.46
N VAL A 95 11.60 1.91 3.50
CA VAL A 95 11.42 0.95 2.41
C VAL A 95 11.32 1.68 1.08
N ALA A 96 11.68 0.99 0.00
CA ALA A 96 11.50 1.47 -1.37
C ALA A 96 11.17 0.29 -2.30
N ILE A 97 10.50 0.57 -3.42
CA ILE A 97 10.35 -0.38 -4.51
C ILE A 97 11.50 -0.16 -5.49
N LYS A 98 12.36 -1.16 -5.63
CA LYS A 98 13.46 -1.17 -6.59
C LYS A 98 13.01 -1.88 -7.86
N LEU A 99 12.93 -1.15 -8.96
CA LEU A 99 12.62 -1.67 -10.28
C LEU A 99 13.89 -2.22 -10.96
N PRO A 100 13.78 -3.23 -11.84
CA PRO A 100 14.84 -3.57 -12.77
C PRO A 100 14.99 -2.45 -13.83
N PRO A 101 16.08 -2.44 -14.60
CA PRO A 101 16.18 -1.57 -15.78
C PRO A 101 15.03 -1.84 -16.77
N ILE A 102 14.33 -0.79 -17.17
CA ILE A 102 13.26 -0.81 -18.18
C ILE A 102 13.59 0.31 -19.17
N ASP A 103 14.32 -0.04 -20.21
CA ASP A 103 14.81 0.92 -21.19
C ASP A 103 14.14 0.73 -22.57
N SER A 104 13.35 -0.34 -22.71
CA SER A 104 12.59 -0.67 -23.91
C SER A 104 11.22 -1.26 -23.57
N GLN A 105 10.32 -1.30 -24.55
CA GLN A 105 9.03 -2.00 -24.42
C GLN A 105 9.21 -3.51 -24.14
N GLN A 106 10.26 -4.11 -24.68
CA GLN A 106 10.58 -5.52 -24.43
C GLN A 106 11.00 -5.76 -22.97
N ASP A 107 11.76 -4.83 -22.37
CA ASP A 107 12.11 -4.91 -20.95
C ASP A 107 10.84 -4.78 -20.08
N GLY A 108 9.92 -3.89 -20.49
CA GLY A 108 8.61 -3.76 -19.84
C GLY A 108 7.81 -5.06 -19.87
N GLN A 109 7.70 -5.70 -21.02
CA GLN A 109 7.02 -7.00 -21.14
C GLN A 109 7.68 -8.09 -20.28
N ARG A 110 9.00 -8.11 -20.22
CA ARG A 110 9.74 -9.05 -19.36
C ARG A 110 9.49 -8.78 -17.89
N PHE A 111 9.45 -7.50 -17.50
CA PHE A 111 9.11 -7.07 -16.15
C PHE A 111 7.70 -7.54 -15.72
N GLU A 112 6.70 -7.40 -16.59
CA GLU A 112 5.33 -7.86 -16.34
C GLU A 112 5.28 -9.39 -16.12
N GLN A 113 5.97 -10.14 -16.93
CA GLN A 113 6.01 -11.61 -16.85
C GLN A 113 6.73 -12.11 -15.59
N GLN A 114 7.83 -11.46 -15.22
CA GLN A 114 8.71 -11.92 -14.14
C GLN A 114 8.40 -11.27 -12.79
N GLN A 115 7.75 -10.09 -12.79
CA GLN A 115 7.51 -9.29 -11.58
C GLN A 115 8.78 -9.16 -10.71
N ASN A 116 9.94 -8.95 -11.37
CA ASN A 116 11.26 -9.02 -10.74
C ASN A 116 11.69 -7.70 -10.05
N TYR A 117 10.74 -6.91 -9.56
CA TYR A 117 11.02 -5.80 -8.66
C TYR A 117 11.22 -6.30 -7.23
N GLN A 118 11.83 -5.48 -6.39
CA GLN A 118 12.10 -5.80 -5.00
C GLN A 118 11.58 -4.70 -4.08
N VAL A 119 11.04 -5.09 -2.93
CA VAL A 119 10.91 -4.17 -1.79
C VAL A 119 12.23 -4.25 -1.03
N ILE A 120 12.90 -3.12 -0.88
CA ILE A 120 14.21 -3.03 -0.22
C ILE A 120 14.11 -2.15 1.02
N ASP A 121 14.95 -2.44 2.03
CA ASP A 121 15.09 -1.63 3.23
C ASP A 121 16.06 -0.44 3.00
N GLN A 122 16.32 0.32 4.06
CA GLN A 122 17.25 1.48 4.05
C GLN A 122 18.70 1.12 3.71
N GLN A 123 19.08 -0.16 3.82
CA GLN A 123 20.41 -0.67 3.44
C GLN A 123 20.45 -1.27 2.03
N GLY A 124 19.32 -1.27 1.33
CA GLY A 124 19.19 -1.88 0.01
C GLY A 124 18.99 -3.39 0.04
N LYS A 125 18.78 -3.99 1.21
CA LYS A 125 18.51 -5.41 1.37
C LYS A 125 17.05 -5.70 1.00
N ALA A 126 16.83 -6.75 0.21
CA ALA A 126 15.49 -7.18 -0.16
C ALA A 126 14.71 -7.73 1.05
N LEU A 127 13.49 -7.24 1.20
CA LEU A 127 12.51 -7.75 2.16
C LEU A 127 11.70 -8.88 1.52
N PRO A 128 11.27 -9.88 2.31
CA PRO A 128 10.28 -10.84 1.85
C PRO A 128 9.00 -10.11 1.43
N ALA A 129 8.55 -10.37 0.20
CA ALA A 129 7.36 -9.74 -0.35
C ALA A 129 6.59 -10.73 -1.21
N LYS A 130 5.26 -10.66 -1.13
CA LYS A 130 4.34 -11.39 -2.01
C LYS A 130 3.87 -10.43 -3.10
N ARG A 131 3.85 -10.89 -4.34
CA ARG A 131 3.55 -10.08 -5.53
C ARG A 131 2.42 -10.70 -6.31
N ASP A 132 1.64 -9.83 -6.96
CA ASP A 132 0.60 -10.25 -7.89
C ASP A 132 0.30 -9.12 -8.88
N ILE A 133 -0.46 -9.42 -9.92
CA ILE A 133 -1.00 -8.45 -10.87
C ILE A 133 -2.51 -8.38 -10.68
N LEU A 134 -3.02 -7.18 -10.45
CA LEU A 134 -4.46 -6.97 -10.37
C LEU A 134 -5.02 -6.75 -11.79
N LEU A 135 -5.70 -7.77 -12.31
CA LEU A 135 -6.26 -7.74 -13.67
C LEU A 135 -7.55 -6.93 -13.70
N ILE A 136 -7.43 -5.66 -14.07
CA ILE A 136 -8.57 -4.77 -14.31
C ILE A 136 -8.39 -4.12 -15.67
N THR A 137 -9.45 -4.08 -16.46
CA THR A 137 -9.44 -3.40 -17.76
C THR A 137 -9.58 -1.88 -17.60
N PRO A 138 -8.67 -1.06 -18.15
CA PRO A 138 -8.84 0.40 -18.18
C PRO A 138 -10.06 0.81 -19.05
N PRO A 139 -10.67 1.98 -18.79
CA PRO A 139 -10.37 2.91 -17.72
C PRO A 139 -10.95 2.45 -16.38
N TYR A 140 -10.11 2.34 -15.36
CA TYR A 140 -10.57 2.11 -14.00
C TYR A 140 -10.83 3.44 -13.31
N ALA A 141 -12.06 3.61 -12.80
CA ALA A 141 -12.35 4.76 -11.95
C ALA A 141 -11.62 4.58 -10.62
N ASN A 142 -11.00 5.66 -10.16
CA ASN A 142 -10.24 5.64 -8.91
C ASN A 142 -11.08 5.11 -7.72
N GLU A 143 -12.32 5.51 -7.59
CA GLU A 143 -13.26 5.08 -6.55
C GLU A 143 -13.50 3.56 -6.51
N ARG A 144 -13.20 2.85 -7.60
CA ARG A 144 -13.33 1.38 -7.65
C ARG A 144 -12.10 0.65 -7.14
N LEU A 145 -10.94 1.30 -7.09
CA LEU A 145 -9.69 0.62 -6.75
C LEU A 145 -9.68 0.15 -5.31
N GLU A 146 -10.15 0.95 -4.36
CA GLU A 146 -10.30 0.51 -2.95
C GLU A 146 -11.18 -0.72 -2.84
N LYS A 147 -12.38 -0.65 -3.44
CA LYS A 147 -13.31 -1.78 -3.43
C LYS A 147 -12.70 -3.02 -4.08
N THR A 148 -12.03 -2.86 -5.20
CA THR A 148 -11.40 -3.98 -5.91
C THR A 148 -10.27 -4.61 -5.09
N VAL A 149 -9.44 -3.80 -4.43
CA VAL A 149 -8.40 -4.30 -3.52
C VAL A 149 -9.02 -4.98 -2.29
N ALA A 150 -10.10 -4.44 -1.74
CA ALA A 150 -10.82 -5.07 -0.64
C ALA A 150 -11.43 -6.42 -1.06
N ASP A 151 -12.02 -6.51 -2.25
CA ASP A 151 -12.58 -7.76 -2.80
C ASP A 151 -11.45 -8.80 -3.06
N TYR A 152 -10.31 -8.36 -3.58
CA TYR A 152 -9.10 -9.17 -3.74
C TYR A 152 -8.63 -9.74 -2.39
N ASN A 153 -8.61 -8.92 -1.34
CA ASN A 153 -8.17 -9.31 0.00
C ASN A 153 -9.11 -10.28 0.73
N ARG A 154 -10.36 -10.43 0.27
CA ARG A 154 -11.31 -11.42 0.80
C ARG A 154 -11.07 -12.84 0.28
N GLN A 155 -10.23 -12.97 -0.75
CA GLN A 155 -9.96 -14.24 -1.42
C GLN A 155 -8.50 -14.66 -1.22
N PRO A 156 -8.17 -15.96 -1.34
CA PRO A 156 -6.81 -16.47 -1.14
C PRO A 156 -5.92 -16.18 -2.36
N HIS A 157 -5.59 -14.91 -2.58
CA HIS A 157 -4.66 -14.49 -3.61
C HIS A 157 -3.22 -14.34 -3.08
N PRO A 158 -2.17 -14.40 -3.96
CA PRO A 158 -0.77 -14.37 -3.52
C PRO A 158 -0.41 -13.18 -2.64
N ALA A 159 -0.85 -11.97 -2.99
CA ALA A 159 -0.55 -10.75 -2.25
C ALA A 159 -1.72 -10.27 -1.37
N ALA A 160 -2.71 -11.12 -1.08
CA ALA A 160 -3.85 -10.75 -0.25
C ALA A 160 -3.44 -10.51 1.21
N VAL A 161 -4.01 -9.45 1.79
CA VAL A 161 -3.89 -9.11 3.20
C VAL A 161 -5.30 -8.95 3.78
N PRO A 162 -5.84 -9.98 4.45
CA PRO A 162 -7.22 -9.98 4.94
C PRO A 162 -7.56 -8.80 5.86
N ALA A 163 -6.57 -8.24 6.57
CA ALA A 163 -6.77 -7.07 7.42
C ALA A 163 -7.25 -5.82 6.63
N PHE A 164 -6.98 -5.75 5.33
CA PHE A 164 -7.40 -4.65 4.46
C PHE A 164 -8.66 -4.96 3.64
N ALA A 165 -9.34 -6.08 3.91
CA ALA A 165 -10.58 -6.48 3.24
C ALA A 165 -11.82 -5.69 3.69
N SER A 166 -11.79 -5.08 4.86
CA SER A 166 -12.96 -4.50 5.54
C SER A 166 -13.04 -2.97 5.51
N GLN A 167 -12.03 -2.28 4.99
CA GLN A 167 -11.98 -0.82 5.05
C GLN A 167 -13.02 -0.12 4.15
N SER A 168 -13.52 -0.77 3.12
CA SER A 168 -14.58 -0.22 2.24
C SER A 168 -16.01 -0.36 2.80
N ALA A 169 -16.23 -1.10 3.87
CA ALA A 169 -17.57 -1.34 4.41
C ALA A 169 -18.05 -0.25 5.39
N ASN A 170 -17.11 0.48 6.01
CA ASN A 170 -17.47 1.45 7.05
C ASN A 170 -17.94 2.82 6.52
N ASP A 171 -17.73 3.13 5.24
CA ASP A 171 -18.18 4.40 4.68
C ASP A 171 -19.61 4.36 4.11
N GLN A 172 -20.20 3.17 3.92
CA GLN A 172 -21.57 3.03 3.42
C GLN A 172 -22.66 3.05 4.51
N ASP A 173 -22.32 2.80 5.77
CA ASP A 173 -23.30 2.81 6.87
C ASP A 173 -23.63 4.22 7.41
N ASN A 174 -22.93 5.27 6.97
CA ASN A 174 -23.19 6.64 7.38
C ASN A 174 -24.15 7.41 6.46
N LEU A 175 -24.68 6.79 5.42
CA LEU A 175 -25.72 7.37 4.57
C LEU A 175 -27.06 6.73 4.91
N SER A 176 -27.54 6.90 6.14
CA SER A 176 -28.94 6.67 6.50
C SER A 176 -29.81 7.65 5.71
N PRO A 177 -30.82 7.17 4.95
CA PRO A 177 -31.78 8.06 4.31
C PRO A 177 -32.51 8.85 5.39
N GLY A 178 -32.43 10.17 5.31
CA GLY A 178 -33.12 11.07 6.22
C GLY A 178 -34.62 10.74 6.28
N LYS A 179 -35.17 10.74 7.50
CA LYS A 179 -36.58 10.58 7.76
C LYS A 179 -37.40 11.56 6.88
N PRO A 180 -38.51 11.09 6.27
CA PRO A 180 -39.39 12.01 5.54
C PRO A 180 -40.01 13.00 6.50
N TRP A 181 -39.93 14.27 6.14
CA TRP A 181 -40.58 15.39 6.82
C TRP A 181 -42.08 15.15 6.87
N ARG A 182 -42.64 15.05 8.06
CA ARG A 182 -44.09 15.19 8.23
C ARG A 182 -44.37 16.70 8.31
N THR A 183 -45.02 17.20 7.28
CA THR A 183 -45.71 18.50 7.30
C THR A 183 -47.01 18.41 8.09
N PRO A 184 -47.39 19.44 8.86
CA PRO A 184 -48.59 19.49 9.66
C PRO A 184 -49.86 19.56 8.82
#